data_782c3132fd1f2a8461bdbd1e4e14858b
#
_entry.id   782c3132fd1f2a8461bdbd1e4e14858b
#
_cell.length_a   1.000
_cell.length_b   1.000
_cell.length_c   1.000
_cell.angle_alpha   90.00
_cell.angle_beta   90.00
_cell.angle_gamma   90.00
#
_symmetry.space_group_name_H-M   'P 1'
#
loop_
_entity.id
_entity.type
_entity.pdbx_description
1 polymer ?
#
loop_
_entity_poly.entity_id
_entity_poly.type
_entity_poly.pdbx_seq_one_letter_code
_entity_poly.pdbx_strand_id
1 'polypeptide(L)'
;MTTQFENQDLDEPPDDRPTRSARWAAWAFRVLITVAAVFLFNQAVLAGQFMSGTFEALEFHALGATISEVVVLFAAVAAGVARFRGRYPLWPAGVTALLFVAINVQEFVGEQRILTVHIPLGVSIIVVVSGLTVWAWRES
;
A
#
# COMPACT_ATOMS: atom_id res chain seq x y z
N MET A 1 -1.07 -56.31 -22.51
CA MET A 1 -2.03 -55.75 -21.49
C MET A 1 -1.26 -54.77 -20.63
N THR A 2 -0.55 -53.79 -21.25
CA THR A 2 0.43 -52.91 -20.52
C THR A 2 0.48 -51.47 -21.04
N THR A 3 -0.60 -50.93 -21.61
CA THR A 3 -0.57 -49.60 -22.24
C THR A 3 -1.58 -48.59 -21.64
N GLN A 4 -2.25 -48.92 -20.53
CA GLN A 4 -3.25 -48.03 -19.95
C GLN A 4 -2.74 -47.19 -18.75
N PHE A 5 -1.55 -47.43 -18.24
CA PHE A 5 -1.04 -46.68 -17.06
C PHE A 5 -0.16 -45.47 -17.41
N GLU A 6 0.21 -45.30 -18.69
CA GLU A 6 1.18 -44.24 -19.11
C GLU A 6 0.54 -42.92 -19.48
N ASN A 7 -0.80 -42.84 -19.63
CA ASN A 7 -1.49 -41.63 -20.09
C ASN A 7 -2.24 -40.85 -19.01
N GLN A 8 -2.20 -41.26 -17.74
CA GLN A 8 -2.93 -40.55 -16.68
C GLN A 8 -2.17 -39.35 -16.10
N ASP A 9 -0.85 -39.21 -16.34
CA ASP A 9 -0.05 -38.10 -15.84
C ASP A 9 -0.07 -36.84 -16.71
N LEU A 10 -0.68 -36.91 -17.91
CA LEU A 10 -0.65 -35.79 -18.87
C LEU A 10 -1.83 -34.83 -18.76
N ASP A 11 -2.86 -35.16 -17.99
CA ASP A 11 -4.09 -34.36 -17.88
C ASP A 11 -4.30 -33.74 -16.46
N GLU A 12 -3.30 -33.74 -15.60
CA GLU A 12 -3.42 -33.04 -14.33
C GLU A 12 -3.38 -31.53 -14.62
N PRO A 13 -4.47 -30.78 -14.35
CA PRO A 13 -4.47 -29.35 -14.60
C PRO A 13 -3.36 -28.70 -13.78
N PRO A 14 -2.70 -27.67 -14.33
CA PRO A 14 -1.63 -26.97 -13.61
C PRO A 14 -2.07 -26.58 -12.22
N ASP A 15 -1.27 -26.87 -11.21
CA ASP A 15 -1.57 -26.50 -9.81
C ASP A 15 -1.69 -24.97 -9.72
N ASP A 16 -2.93 -24.50 -9.75
CA ASP A 16 -3.31 -23.07 -9.75
C ASP A 16 -3.14 -22.41 -8.37
N ARG A 17 -2.59 -23.10 -7.39
CA ARG A 17 -2.41 -22.59 -6.04
C ARG A 17 -1.33 -21.50 -6.02
N PRO A 18 -1.61 -20.35 -5.36
CA PRO A 18 -0.60 -19.32 -5.24
C PRO A 18 0.63 -19.86 -4.49
N THR A 19 1.82 -19.53 -4.99
CA THR A 19 3.07 -19.94 -4.37
C THR A 19 3.16 -19.43 -2.93
N ARG A 20 3.93 -20.10 -2.09
CA ARG A 20 4.14 -19.66 -0.68
C ARG A 20 4.63 -18.21 -0.62
N SER A 21 5.54 -17.83 -1.53
CA SER A 21 6.05 -16.44 -1.61
C SER A 21 4.97 -15.43 -2.00
N ALA A 22 4.03 -15.79 -2.89
CA ALA A 22 2.92 -14.92 -3.25
C ALA A 22 1.98 -14.66 -2.05
N ARG A 23 1.68 -15.70 -1.26
CA ARG A 23 0.84 -15.56 -0.04
C ARG A 23 1.50 -14.67 1.00
N TRP A 24 2.80 -14.83 1.24
CA TRP A 24 3.56 -13.98 2.15
C TRP A 24 3.61 -12.53 1.67
N ALA A 25 3.81 -12.30 0.37
CA ALA A 25 3.81 -10.96 -0.21
C ALA A 25 2.44 -10.28 -0.10
N ALA A 26 1.35 -11.01 -0.35
CA ALA A 26 -0.01 -10.50 -0.17
C ALA A 26 -0.30 -10.15 1.30
N TRP A 27 0.15 -10.99 2.24
CA TRP A 27 0.03 -10.70 3.67
C TRP A 27 0.87 -9.48 4.07
N ALA A 28 2.11 -9.40 3.62
CA ALA A 28 2.98 -8.25 3.86
C ALA A 28 2.36 -6.95 3.32
N PHE A 29 1.78 -6.99 2.11
CA PHE A 29 1.04 -5.86 1.55
C PHE A 29 -0.08 -5.39 2.47
N ARG A 30 -0.91 -6.30 2.99
CA ARG A 30 -2.03 -5.97 3.91
C ARG A 30 -1.53 -5.27 5.16
N VAL A 31 -0.50 -5.81 5.79
CA VAL A 31 0.07 -5.21 7.01
C VAL A 31 0.67 -3.85 6.71
N LEU A 32 1.47 -3.73 5.66
CA LEU A 32 2.13 -2.46 5.30
C LEU A 32 1.12 -1.38 4.91
N ILE A 33 0.08 -1.71 4.14
CA ILE A 33 -0.92 -0.71 3.75
C ILE A 33 -1.78 -0.27 4.95
N THR A 34 -2.02 -1.17 5.92
CA THR A 34 -2.70 -0.83 7.18
C THR A 34 -1.83 0.11 8.03
N VAL A 35 -0.53 -0.19 8.16
CA VAL A 35 0.42 0.68 8.86
C VAL A 35 0.48 2.04 8.18
N ALA A 36 0.55 2.09 6.85
CA ALA A 36 0.53 3.35 6.09
C ALA A 36 -0.75 4.14 6.36
N ALA A 37 -1.92 3.50 6.38
CA ALA A 37 -3.19 4.17 6.66
C ALA A 37 -3.21 4.81 8.06
N VAL A 38 -2.69 4.09 9.07
CA VAL A 38 -2.59 4.61 10.45
C VAL A 38 -1.64 5.81 10.52
N PHE A 39 -0.46 5.71 9.91
CA PHE A 39 0.50 6.81 9.89
C PHE A 39 -0.04 8.03 9.14
N LEU A 40 -0.62 7.83 7.96
CA LEU A 40 -1.19 8.92 7.16
C LEU A 40 -2.39 9.59 7.85
N PHE A 41 -3.23 8.82 8.56
CA PHE A 41 -4.28 9.41 9.40
C PHE A 41 -3.68 10.24 10.54
N ASN A 42 -2.62 9.73 11.20
CA ASN A 42 -1.93 10.48 12.26
C ASN A 42 -1.33 11.80 11.75
N GLN A 43 -0.96 11.88 10.46
CA GLN A 43 -0.50 13.15 9.86
C GLN A 43 -1.56 14.25 9.93
N ALA A 44 -2.84 13.91 9.74
CA ALA A 44 -3.93 14.89 9.89
C ALA A 44 -4.09 15.35 11.36
N VAL A 45 -3.90 14.44 12.31
CA VAL A 45 -3.92 14.78 13.75
C VAL A 45 -2.78 15.75 14.10
N LEU A 46 -1.56 15.45 13.67
CA LEU A 46 -0.37 16.28 13.92
C LEU A 46 -0.49 17.66 13.25
N ALA A 47 -1.03 17.70 12.01
CA ALA A 47 -1.32 18.95 11.33
C ALA A 47 -2.35 19.80 12.13
N GLY A 48 -3.41 19.16 12.65
CA GLY A 48 -4.40 19.83 13.49
C GLY A 48 -3.80 20.38 14.79
N GLN A 49 -2.92 19.62 15.45
CA GLN A 49 -2.20 20.07 16.66
C GLN A 49 -1.29 21.27 16.36
N PHE A 50 -0.53 21.21 15.26
CA PHE A 50 0.30 22.34 14.81
C PHE A 50 -0.56 23.59 14.56
N MET A 51 -1.66 23.46 13.84
CA MET A 51 -2.59 24.57 13.57
C MET A 51 -3.26 25.12 14.82
N SER A 52 -3.36 24.31 15.89
CA SER A 52 -3.89 24.70 17.21
C SER A 52 -2.83 25.31 18.12
N GLY A 53 -1.58 25.49 17.65
CA GLY A 53 -0.49 26.15 18.39
C GLY A 53 0.52 25.21 19.04
N THR A 54 0.43 23.89 18.84
CA THR A 54 1.43 22.93 19.31
C THR A 54 2.53 22.80 18.25
N PHE A 55 3.51 23.69 18.29
CA PHE A 55 4.52 23.83 17.20
C PHE A 55 5.42 22.60 17.06
N GLU A 56 5.71 21.88 18.15
CA GLU A 56 6.50 20.64 18.12
C GLU A 56 5.85 19.55 17.26
N ALA A 57 4.52 19.58 17.08
CA ALA A 57 3.81 18.64 16.23
C ALA A 57 4.25 18.69 14.75
N LEU A 58 4.84 19.81 14.31
CA LEU A 58 5.37 19.94 12.94
C LEU A 58 6.57 19.01 12.69
N GLU A 59 7.45 18.85 13.67
CA GLU A 59 8.61 17.93 13.55
C GLU A 59 8.14 16.48 13.44
N PHE A 60 7.16 16.09 14.26
CA PHE A 60 6.56 14.76 14.18
C PHE A 60 5.76 14.55 12.90
N HIS A 61 5.12 15.59 12.37
CA HIS A 61 4.46 15.57 11.08
C HIS A 61 5.48 15.33 9.95
N ALA A 62 6.59 16.04 9.91
CA ALA A 62 7.63 15.83 8.91
C ALA A 62 8.25 14.42 9.00
N LEU A 63 8.60 13.95 10.20
CA LEU A 63 9.13 12.61 10.41
C LEU A 63 8.12 11.53 9.99
N GLY A 64 6.86 11.69 10.37
CA GLY A 64 5.80 10.75 10.04
C GLY A 64 5.49 10.71 8.54
N ALA A 65 5.67 11.81 7.80
CA ALA A 65 5.56 11.85 6.35
C ALA A 65 6.62 10.96 5.71
N THR A 66 7.90 11.13 6.06
CA THR A 66 9.00 10.28 5.58
C THR A 66 8.80 8.80 5.91
N ILE A 67 8.34 8.48 7.12
CA ILE A 67 8.02 7.08 7.50
C ILE A 67 6.91 6.53 6.61
N SER A 68 5.85 7.32 6.37
CA SER A 68 4.71 6.92 5.52
C SER A 68 5.15 6.64 4.08
N GLU A 69 6.03 7.47 3.53
CA GLU A 69 6.62 7.28 2.20
C GLU A 69 7.33 5.93 2.08
N VAL A 70 8.24 5.64 3.03
CA VAL A 70 8.99 4.37 3.06
C VAL A 70 8.06 3.17 3.19
N VAL A 71 7.05 3.24 4.07
CA VAL A 71 6.08 2.15 4.28
C VAL A 71 5.26 1.91 3.01
N VAL A 72 4.80 2.97 2.33
CA VAL A 72 4.04 2.86 1.07
C VAL A 72 4.91 2.31 -0.05
N LEU A 73 6.20 2.67 -0.13
CA LEU A 73 7.14 2.09 -1.08
C LEU A 73 7.25 0.56 -0.89
N PHE A 74 7.44 0.09 0.35
CA PHE A 74 7.48 -1.34 0.63
C PHE A 74 6.14 -2.04 0.37
N ALA A 75 5.01 -1.36 0.62
CA ALA A 75 3.70 -1.89 0.26
C ALA A 75 3.55 -2.06 -1.27
N ALA A 76 4.03 -1.10 -2.08
CA ALA A 76 4.03 -1.21 -3.54
C ALA A 76 4.88 -2.38 -4.03
N VAL A 77 6.08 -2.57 -3.46
CA VAL A 77 6.95 -3.71 -3.75
C VAL A 77 6.25 -5.04 -3.40
N ALA A 78 5.63 -5.12 -2.21
CA ALA A 78 4.93 -6.32 -1.76
C ALA A 78 3.74 -6.66 -2.69
N ALA A 79 2.94 -5.66 -3.10
CA ALA A 79 1.85 -5.84 -4.07
C ALA A 79 2.37 -6.31 -5.43
N GLY A 80 3.49 -5.74 -5.90
CA GLY A 80 4.16 -6.18 -7.14
C GLY A 80 4.63 -7.63 -7.06
N VAL A 81 5.30 -8.02 -5.98
CA VAL A 81 5.75 -9.42 -5.78
C VAL A 81 4.56 -10.37 -5.71
N ALA A 82 3.48 -10.01 -5.00
CA ALA A 82 2.26 -10.81 -4.94
C ALA A 82 1.65 -11.02 -6.34
N ARG A 83 1.67 -9.99 -7.20
CA ARG A 83 1.22 -10.07 -8.59
C ARG A 83 2.10 -10.97 -9.46
N PHE A 84 3.42 -10.79 -9.41
CA PHE A 84 4.35 -11.52 -10.28
C PHE A 84 4.55 -12.99 -9.85
N ARG A 85 4.36 -13.31 -8.57
CA ARG A 85 4.51 -14.66 -8.01
C ARG A 85 3.19 -15.40 -7.83
N GLY A 86 2.05 -14.76 -8.12
CA GLY A 86 0.71 -15.32 -7.96
C GLY A 86 -0.31 -14.63 -8.86
N ARG A 87 -1.60 -14.93 -8.65
CA ARG A 87 -2.73 -14.32 -9.37
C ARG A 87 -3.29 -13.06 -8.69
N TYR A 88 -2.49 -12.36 -7.90
CA TYR A 88 -2.93 -11.13 -7.26
C TYR A 88 -3.27 -10.08 -8.32
N PRO A 89 -4.35 -9.31 -8.20
CA PRO A 89 -4.71 -8.29 -9.19
C PRO A 89 -3.61 -7.24 -9.34
N LEU A 90 -3.48 -6.64 -10.51
CA LEU A 90 -2.44 -5.63 -10.80
C LEU A 90 -2.78 -4.26 -10.20
N TRP A 91 -4.07 -3.93 -10.13
CA TRP A 91 -4.52 -2.59 -9.76
C TRP A 91 -4.06 -2.11 -8.37
N PRO A 92 -3.94 -2.96 -7.30
CA PRO A 92 -3.44 -2.48 -6.01
C PRO A 92 -1.98 -2.02 -6.09
N ALA A 93 -1.16 -2.72 -6.87
CA ALA A 93 0.22 -2.30 -7.10
C ALA A 93 0.28 -0.94 -7.81
N GLY A 94 -0.56 -0.74 -8.83
CA GLY A 94 -0.68 0.54 -9.54
C GLY A 94 -1.17 1.67 -8.64
N VAL A 95 -2.23 1.44 -7.83
CA VAL A 95 -2.75 2.44 -6.88
C VAL A 95 -1.71 2.76 -5.81
N THR A 96 -1.00 1.76 -5.28
CA THR A 96 0.02 2.00 -4.25
C THR A 96 1.24 2.76 -4.81
N ALA A 97 1.64 2.49 -6.06
CA ALA A 97 2.66 3.27 -6.74
C ALA A 97 2.22 4.73 -6.96
N LEU A 98 0.96 4.95 -7.32
CA LEU A 98 0.39 6.29 -7.44
C LEU A 98 0.32 7.01 -6.08
N LEU A 99 -0.03 6.30 -4.99
CA LEU A 99 0.02 6.84 -3.63
C LEU A 99 1.43 7.27 -3.26
N PHE A 100 2.46 6.49 -3.59
CA PHE A 100 3.86 6.86 -3.37
C PHE A 100 4.20 8.18 -4.07
N VAL A 101 3.85 8.32 -5.34
CA VAL A 101 4.06 9.59 -6.08
C VAL A 101 3.27 10.74 -5.45
N ALA A 102 2.01 10.50 -5.05
CA ALA A 102 1.16 11.52 -4.43
C ALA A 102 1.72 12.00 -3.09
N ILE A 103 2.33 11.12 -2.28
CA ILE A 103 2.99 11.47 -1.02
C ILE A 103 4.21 12.36 -1.29
N ASN A 104 5.03 12.05 -2.28
CA ASN A 104 6.17 12.89 -2.66
C ASN A 104 5.71 14.30 -3.12
N VAL A 105 4.65 14.37 -3.91
CA VAL A 105 4.04 15.66 -4.28
C VAL A 105 3.50 16.38 -3.04
N GLN A 106 2.86 15.65 -2.13
CA GLN A 106 2.31 16.16 -0.87
C GLN A 106 3.41 16.80 0.01
N GLU A 107 4.56 16.13 0.15
CA GLU A 107 5.72 16.65 0.87
C GLU A 107 6.24 17.93 0.22
N PHE A 108 6.47 17.90 -1.08
CA PHE A 108 6.94 19.05 -1.83
C PHE A 108 6.03 20.29 -1.68
N VAL A 109 4.71 20.13 -1.88
CA VAL A 109 3.78 21.28 -1.75
C VAL A 109 3.63 21.75 -0.30
N GLY A 110 3.84 20.83 0.68
CA GLY A 110 3.88 21.17 2.10
C GLY A 110 5.08 22.04 2.46
N GLU A 111 6.28 21.67 1.98
CA GLU A 111 7.52 22.45 2.15
C GLU A 111 7.40 23.85 1.52
N GLN A 112 6.77 23.93 0.34
CA GLN A 112 6.50 25.20 -0.33
C GLN A 112 5.35 26.00 0.32
N ARG A 113 4.70 25.46 1.38
CA ARG A 113 3.55 26.08 2.07
C ARG A 113 2.35 26.34 1.17
N ILE A 114 2.15 25.53 0.10
CA ILE A 114 1.01 25.61 -0.81
C ILE A 114 -0.17 24.84 -0.19
N LEU A 115 -0.70 25.36 0.92
CA LEU A 115 -1.71 24.67 1.74
C LEU A 115 -3.01 24.41 0.98
N THR A 116 -3.35 25.24 -0.02
CA THR A 116 -4.53 25.06 -0.87
C THR A 116 -4.49 23.79 -1.73
N VAL A 117 -3.30 23.24 -1.99
CA VAL A 117 -3.10 21.96 -2.66
C VAL A 117 -2.79 20.87 -1.62
N HIS A 118 -1.93 21.17 -0.66
CA HIS A 118 -1.49 20.22 0.37
C HIS A 118 -2.68 19.61 1.14
N ILE A 119 -3.61 20.42 1.61
CA ILE A 119 -4.73 19.92 2.44
C ILE A 119 -5.67 18.99 1.64
N PRO A 120 -6.22 19.38 0.46
CA PRO A 120 -7.09 18.49 -0.29
C PRO A 120 -6.37 17.21 -0.79
N LEU A 121 -5.11 17.32 -1.19
CA LEU A 121 -4.32 16.17 -1.62
C LEU A 121 -4.10 15.20 -0.45
N GLY A 122 -3.76 15.69 0.75
CA GLY A 122 -3.61 14.88 1.94
C GLY A 122 -4.89 14.13 2.32
N VAL A 123 -6.04 14.79 2.27
CA VAL A 123 -7.35 14.14 2.49
C VAL A 123 -7.58 13.04 1.44
N SER A 124 -7.29 13.30 0.17
CA SER A 124 -7.44 12.32 -0.90
C SER A 124 -6.55 11.09 -0.70
N ILE A 125 -5.31 11.28 -0.29
CA ILE A 125 -4.36 10.21 0.05
C ILE A 125 -4.92 9.33 1.19
N ILE A 126 -5.43 9.95 2.26
CA ILE A 126 -6.01 9.22 3.41
C ILE A 126 -7.23 8.40 2.97
N VAL A 127 -8.12 8.96 2.14
CA VAL A 127 -9.29 8.24 1.63
C VAL A 127 -8.88 7.04 0.78
N VAL A 128 -7.94 7.22 -0.14
CA VAL A 128 -7.48 6.15 -1.04
C VAL A 128 -6.78 5.04 -0.26
N VAL A 129 -5.85 5.37 0.64
CA VAL A 129 -5.15 4.35 1.44
C VAL A 129 -6.10 3.59 2.36
N SER A 130 -7.10 4.25 2.94
CA SER A 130 -8.12 3.61 3.77
C SER A 130 -8.99 2.65 2.96
N GLY A 131 -9.45 3.07 1.78
CA GLY A 131 -10.21 2.22 0.86
C GLY A 131 -9.40 0.99 0.41
N LEU A 132 -8.13 1.19 0.07
CA LEU A 132 -7.22 0.11 -0.32
C LEU A 132 -6.96 -0.87 0.84
N THR A 133 -6.85 -0.36 2.08
CA THR A 133 -6.73 -1.18 3.28
C THR A 133 -7.97 -2.05 3.48
N VAL A 134 -9.17 -1.46 3.42
CA VAL A 134 -10.42 -2.22 3.55
C VAL A 134 -10.53 -3.30 2.48
N TRP A 135 -10.21 -2.96 1.23
CA TRP A 135 -10.21 -3.93 0.14
C TRP A 135 -9.23 -5.07 0.41
N ALA A 136 -7.99 -4.78 0.80
CA ALA A 136 -6.95 -5.77 1.02
C ALA A 136 -7.34 -6.83 2.06
N TRP A 137 -8.13 -6.48 3.06
CA TRP A 137 -8.62 -7.40 4.09
C TRP A 137 -9.91 -8.16 3.69
N ARG A 138 -10.65 -7.67 2.70
CA ARG A 138 -11.85 -8.36 2.21
C ARG A 138 -11.55 -9.46 1.21
N GLU A 139 -10.48 -9.31 0.44
CA GLU A 139 -10.03 -10.27 -0.59
C GLU A 139 -9.14 -11.40 -0.02
N SER A 140 -9.35 -11.77 1.22
CA SER A 140 -8.51 -12.74 1.94
C SER A 140 -9.03 -14.17 1.78
#